data_198ca90fecb7201bc64aa798ac0a2c00
#
_entry.id   198ca90fecb7201bc64aa798ac0a2c00
#
_cell.length_a   1.000
_cell.length_b   1.000
_cell.length_c   1.000
_cell.angle_alpha   90.00
_cell.angle_beta   90.00
_cell.angle_gamma   90.00
#
_symmetry.space_group_name_H-M   'P 1'
#
loop_
_entity.id
_entity.type
_entity.pdbx_description
1 polymer ?
#
loop_
_entity_poly.entity_id
_entity_poly.type
_entity_poly.pdbx_seq_one_letter_code
_entity_poly.pdbx_strand_id
1 'polypeptide(L)'
;TVTGDLAQGRFGLIEEEYLQLAENVDLVFHCAASVNYSYPYTLIKPHTVGGTTEVIRFACHTKTKTVQYVSSNGIFPGGDDTPYLENNDIDDFADRMEGGYNQAKWVAERLMWYASLRGLPICMFRPGNIGHHSVTGVVNPNDFQTLIIKACLRIGCAPIAPNWLFEMTPVDFLATAVTKIADDPSHFGKVYNMVQ
;
A
#
# COMPACT_ATOMS: atom_id res chain seq x y z
N THR A 1 9.87 -18.87 6.54
CA THR A 1 10.16 -17.44 6.30
C THR A 1 11.33 -17.35 5.35
N VAL A 2 11.21 -16.52 4.31
CA VAL A 2 12.28 -16.21 3.36
C VAL A 2 12.60 -14.72 3.51
N THR A 3 13.87 -14.39 3.68
CA THR A 3 14.33 -13.01 3.77
C THR A 3 14.64 -12.49 2.36
N GLY A 4 14.11 -11.33 1.98
CA GLY A 4 14.33 -10.71 0.69
C GLY A 4 14.38 -9.19 0.77
N ASP A 5 14.77 -8.57 -0.32
CA ASP A 5 14.82 -7.11 -0.49
C ASP A 5 14.06 -6.71 -1.75
N LEU A 6 12.96 -5.98 -1.57
CA LEU A 6 12.12 -5.50 -2.67
C LEU A 6 12.82 -4.55 -3.64
N ALA A 7 13.92 -3.90 -3.22
CA ALA A 7 14.69 -3.02 -4.11
C ALA A 7 15.61 -3.78 -5.07
N GLN A 8 15.74 -5.10 -4.90
CA GLN A 8 16.60 -5.93 -5.70
C GLN A 8 15.83 -6.83 -6.66
N GLY A 9 16.38 -7.10 -7.82
CA GLY A 9 15.82 -8.07 -8.77
C GLY A 9 15.67 -9.43 -8.12
N ARG A 10 14.55 -10.12 -8.39
CA ARG A 10 14.19 -11.40 -7.76
C ARG A 10 14.15 -11.33 -6.22
N PHE A 11 13.83 -10.15 -5.67
CA PHE A 11 13.84 -9.90 -4.23
C PHE A 11 15.20 -10.16 -3.55
N GLY A 12 16.32 -10.12 -4.29
CA GLY A 12 17.65 -10.45 -3.80
C GLY A 12 17.88 -11.94 -3.54
N LEU A 13 16.95 -12.81 -3.94
CA LEU A 13 17.05 -14.25 -3.79
C LEU A 13 17.94 -14.86 -4.87
N ILE A 14 18.58 -16.00 -4.54
CA ILE A 14 19.20 -16.83 -5.56
C ILE A 14 18.11 -17.44 -6.47
N GLU A 15 18.50 -17.78 -7.69
CA GLU A 15 17.57 -18.22 -8.73
C GLU A 15 16.74 -19.42 -8.32
N GLU A 16 17.34 -20.41 -7.67
CA GLU A 16 16.68 -21.63 -7.21
C GLU A 16 15.57 -21.34 -6.19
N GLU A 17 15.84 -20.50 -5.19
CA GLU A 17 14.84 -20.10 -4.18
C GLU A 17 13.69 -19.30 -4.80
N TYR A 18 14.03 -18.37 -5.73
CA TYR A 18 13.01 -17.59 -6.43
C TYR A 18 12.10 -18.46 -7.28
N LEU A 19 12.66 -19.43 -8.03
CA LEU A 19 11.89 -20.37 -8.85
C LEU A 19 11.01 -21.28 -7.97
N GLN A 20 11.55 -21.80 -6.87
CA GLN A 20 10.80 -22.61 -5.93
C GLN A 20 9.59 -21.84 -5.36
N LEU A 21 9.77 -20.57 -4.98
CA LEU A 21 8.66 -19.72 -4.55
C LEU A 21 7.65 -19.48 -5.68
N ALA A 22 8.13 -19.19 -6.89
CA ALA A 22 7.29 -18.90 -8.03
C ALA A 22 6.41 -20.09 -8.45
N GLU A 23 6.86 -21.32 -8.23
CA GLU A 23 6.11 -22.56 -8.48
C GLU A 23 5.05 -22.83 -7.41
N ASN A 24 5.34 -22.50 -6.14
CA ASN A 24 4.50 -22.91 -5.01
C ASN A 24 3.51 -21.83 -4.54
N VAL A 25 3.71 -20.56 -4.90
CA VAL A 25 2.83 -19.45 -4.51
C VAL A 25 1.72 -19.26 -5.55
N ASP A 26 0.48 -19.14 -5.09
CA ASP A 26 -0.70 -18.86 -5.92
C ASP A 26 -1.27 -17.46 -5.71
N LEU A 27 -1.05 -16.90 -4.53
CA LEU A 27 -1.59 -15.61 -4.08
C LEU A 27 -0.50 -14.77 -3.42
N VAL A 28 -0.42 -13.50 -3.79
CA VAL A 28 0.52 -12.53 -3.23
C VAL A 28 -0.24 -11.40 -2.54
N PHE A 29 0.03 -11.19 -1.25
CA PHE A 29 -0.36 -9.98 -0.54
C PHE A 29 0.81 -9.00 -0.56
N HIS A 30 0.72 -7.97 -1.41
CA HIS A 30 1.74 -6.93 -1.49
C HIS A 30 1.42 -5.76 -0.56
N CYS A 31 1.87 -5.89 0.69
CA CYS A 31 1.67 -4.88 1.75
C CYS A 31 2.93 -4.04 2.02
N ALA A 32 4.04 -4.33 1.34
CA ALA A 32 5.31 -3.71 1.63
C ALA A 32 5.50 -2.41 0.84
N ALA A 33 5.94 -1.37 1.54
CA ALA A 33 6.35 -0.08 0.98
C ALA A 33 7.34 0.61 1.93
N SER A 34 8.15 1.52 1.41
CA SER A 34 8.94 2.43 2.24
C SER A 34 8.05 3.59 2.71
N VAL A 35 7.66 3.58 3.98
CA VAL A 35 6.81 4.62 4.58
C VAL A 35 7.70 5.67 5.25
N ASN A 36 7.96 6.75 4.52
CA ASN A 36 8.70 7.90 5.05
C ASN A 36 8.24 9.18 4.35
N TYR A 37 7.57 10.05 5.07
CA TYR A 37 7.01 11.30 4.53
C TYR A 37 8.04 12.39 4.29
N SER A 38 9.26 12.25 4.87
CA SER A 38 10.33 13.23 4.72
C SER A 38 11.27 12.94 3.55
N TYR A 39 11.24 11.72 2.99
CA TYR A 39 12.13 11.35 1.91
C TYR A 39 11.62 11.81 0.55
N PRO A 40 12.51 12.29 -0.33
CA PRO A 40 12.15 12.59 -1.71
C PRO A 40 11.83 11.29 -2.49
N TYR A 41 11.08 11.44 -3.57
CA TYR A 41 10.70 10.33 -4.45
C TYR A 41 11.86 9.41 -4.85
N THR A 42 13.04 10.00 -5.15
CA THR A 42 14.22 9.26 -5.59
C THR A 42 14.73 8.23 -4.57
N LEU A 43 14.54 8.48 -3.28
CA LEU A 43 14.92 7.54 -2.21
C LEU A 43 13.84 6.48 -1.95
N ILE A 44 12.57 6.80 -2.19
CA ILE A 44 11.45 5.87 -1.97
C ILE A 44 11.22 4.96 -3.18
N LYS A 45 11.48 5.45 -4.40
CA LYS A 45 11.27 4.76 -5.66
C LYS A 45 11.82 3.33 -5.70
N PRO A 46 13.07 3.03 -5.30
CA PRO A 46 13.61 1.67 -5.42
C PRO A 46 12.77 0.63 -4.67
N HIS A 47 12.36 0.92 -3.45
CA HIS A 47 11.62 -0.01 -2.59
C HIS A 47 10.13 -0.06 -2.94
N THR A 48 9.50 1.07 -3.26
CA THR A 48 8.06 1.12 -3.50
C THR A 48 7.74 0.84 -4.97
N VAL A 49 8.29 1.60 -5.90
CA VAL A 49 8.01 1.43 -7.34
C VAL A 49 8.77 0.23 -7.90
N GLY A 50 10.06 0.12 -7.60
CA GLY A 50 10.89 -1.02 -7.99
C GLY A 50 10.35 -2.32 -7.41
N GLY A 51 10.06 -2.32 -6.11
CA GLY A 51 9.46 -3.48 -5.44
C GLY A 51 8.13 -3.91 -6.03
N THR A 52 7.24 -2.96 -6.36
CA THR A 52 5.98 -3.25 -7.06
C THR A 52 6.24 -3.87 -8.44
N THR A 53 7.24 -3.40 -9.17
CA THR A 53 7.64 -3.99 -10.46
C THR A 53 8.11 -5.43 -10.28
N GLU A 54 8.91 -5.71 -9.26
CA GLU A 54 9.37 -7.08 -8.97
C GLU A 54 8.21 -8.01 -8.55
N VAL A 55 7.23 -7.50 -7.79
CA VAL A 55 6.02 -8.25 -7.45
C VAL A 55 5.22 -8.60 -8.70
N ILE A 56 5.04 -7.66 -9.64
CA ILE A 56 4.36 -7.94 -10.92
C ILE A 56 5.12 -9.01 -11.72
N ARG A 57 6.45 -8.90 -11.81
CA ARG A 57 7.29 -9.93 -12.47
C ARG A 57 7.12 -11.30 -11.82
N PHE A 58 7.19 -11.35 -10.49
CA PHE A 58 6.97 -12.58 -9.73
C PHE A 58 5.58 -13.17 -9.95
N ALA A 59 4.55 -12.33 -9.94
CA ALA A 59 3.17 -12.77 -10.16
C ALA A 59 2.94 -13.37 -11.56
N CYS A 60 3.74 -12.95 -12.55
CA CYS A 60 3.69 -13.49 -13.91
C CYS A 60 4.69 -14.65 -14.15
N HIS A 61 5.57 -14.95 -13.18
CA HIS A 61 6.64 -15.93 -13.39
C HIS A 61 6.13 -17.36 -13.17
N THR A 62 6.54 -18.32 -14.02
CA THR A 62 6.12 -19.74 -14.06
C THR A 62 4.62 -19.94 -14.25
N LYS A 63 3.80 -19.43 -13.36
CA LYS A 63 2.33 -19.42 -13.41
C LYS A 63 1.81 -18.05 -12.99
N THR A 64 0.64 -17.66 -13.50
CA THR A 64 -0.02 -16.43 -13.08
C THR A 64 -0.53 -16.57 -11.65
N LYS A 65 -0.19 -15.60 -10.79
CA LYS A 65 -0.64 -15.51 -9.40
C LYS A 65 -1.62 -14.38 -9.24
N THR A 66 -2.54 -14.50 -8.30
CA THR A 66 -3.39 -13.39 -7.91
C THR A 66 -2.63 -12.42 -7.00
N VAL A 67 -2.92 -11.12 -7.11
CA VAL A 67 -2.25 -10.10 -6.30
C VAL A 67 -3.28 -9.25 -5.55
N GLN A 68 -3.10 -9.16 -4.24
CA GLN A 68 -3.83 -8.26 -3.35
C GLN A 68 -2.88 -7.11 -3.01
N TYR A 69 -3.09 -5.94 -3.62
CA TYR A 69 -2.18 -4.81 -3.49
C TYR A 69 -2.72 -3.79 -2.48
N VAL A 70 -1.97 -3.55 -1.42
CA VAL A 70 -2.27 -2.49 -0.45
C VAL A 70 -1.65 -1.19 -0.93
N SER A 71 -2.48 -0.31 -1.47
CA SER A 71 -2.13 1.05 -1.87
C SER A 71 -2.24 2.04 -0.70
N SER A 72 -2.76 3.22 -0.94
CA SER A 72 -2.98 4.26 0.07
C SER A 72 -4.02 5.27 -0.44
N ASN A 73 -4.75 5.93 0.44
CA ASN A 73 -5.54 7.12 0.10
C ASN A 73 -4.64 8.31 -0.29
N GLY A 74 -3.36 8.28 0.09
CA GLY A 74 -2.36 9.30 -0.29
C GLY A 74 -2.02 9.36 -1.79
N ILE A 75 -2.66 8.53 -2.63
CA ILE A 75 -2.60 8.68 -4.10
C ILE A 75 -3.52 9.77 -4.63
N PHE A 76 -4.36 10.33 -3.78
CA PHE A 76 -5.18 11.48 -4.09
C PHE A 76 -4.56 12.74 -3.50
N PRO A 77 -4.68 13.90 -4.19
CA PRO A 77 -4.22 15.17 -3.63
C PRO A 77 -5.04 15.52 -2.39
N GLY A 78 -4.38 16.04 -1.36
CA GLY A 78 -5.07 16.59 -0.19
C GLY A 78 -5.50 18.05 -0.40
N GLY A 79 -6.23 18.59 0.59
CA GLY A 79 -6.46 20.03 0.71
C GLY A 79 -7.74 20.56 0.08
N ASP A 80 -8.60 19.73 -0.45
CA ASP A 80 -9.95 20.07 -0.87
C ASP A 80 -11.00 19.16 -0.21
N ASP A 81 -12.27 19.59 -0.19
CA ASP A 81 -13.39 18.82 0.34
C ASP A 81 -14.00 17.87 -0.71
N THR A 82 -13.31 17.62 -1.82
CA THR A 82 -13.80 16.77 -2.90
C THR A 82 -13.73 15.30 -2.49
N PRO A 83 -14.84 14.57 -2.51
CA PRO A 83 -14.80 13.14 -2.24
C PRO A 83 -14.14 12.39 -3.40
N TYR A 84 -13.10 11.64 -3.12
CA TYR A 84 -12.45 10.77 -4.09
C TYR A 84 -13.07 9.38 -4.06
N LEU A 85 -13.61 8.97 -5.21
CA LEU A 85 -14.30 7.70 -5.38
C LEU A 85 -13.35 6.61 -5.95
N GLU A 86 -13.74 5.37 -5.79
CA GLU A 86 -12.99 4.21 -6.28
C GLU A 86 -12.82 4.20 -7.81
N ASN A 87 -13.79 4.76 -8.52
CA ASN A 87 -13.81 4.84 -9.98
C ASN A 87 -13.17 6.11 -10.56
N ASN A 88 -12.61 7.00 -9.74
CA ASN A 88 -11.84 8.13 -10.26
C ASN A 88 -10.60 7.64 -11.01
N ASP A 89 -10.32 8.21 -12.17
CA ASP A 89 -9.05 8.00 -12.83
C ASP A 89 -7.96 8.75 -12.07
N ILE A 90 -6.98 8.00 -11.55
CA ILE A 90 -5.91 8.60 -10.77
C ILE A 90 -4.95 9.45 -11.62
N ASP A 91 -4.97 9.31 -12.95
CA ASP A 91 -4.16 10.15 -13.86
C ASP A 91 -4.60 11.61 -13.85
N ASP A 92 -5.88 11.89 -13.56
CA ASP A 92 -6.41 13.26 -13.42
C ASP A 92 -5.72 14.03 -12.27
N PHE A 93 -5.01 13.34 -11.40
CA PHE A 93 -4.36 13.91 -10.22
C PHE A 93 -2.83 13.93 -10.29
N ALA A 94 -2.23 13.44 -11.37
CA ALA A 94 -0.77 13.26 -11.50
C ALA A 94 0.02 14.53 -11.19
N ASP A 95 -0.42 15.67 -11.73
CA ASP A 95 0.26 16.97 -11.59
C ASP A 95 0.11 17.58 -10.19
N ARG A 96 -0.81 17.05 -9.37
CA ARG A 96 -1.08 17.54 -8.01
C ARG A 96 -0.46 16.66 -6.92
N MET A 97 0.28 15.62 -7.31
CA MET A 97 0.89 14.70 -6.34
C MET A 97 2.09 15.33 -5.64
N GLU A 98 1.97 15.51 -4.33
CA GLU A 98 3.01 16.09 -3.48
C GLU A 98 3.60 15.03 -2.53
N GLY A 99 4.88 15.22 -2.17
CA GLY A 99 5.61 14.35 -1.27
C GLY A 99 6.07 13.05 -1.92
N GLY A 100 7.31 12.64 -1.62
CA GLY A 100 7.93 11.49 -2.28
C GLY A 100 7.21 10.16 -2.03
N TYR A 101 6.61 9.99 -0.86
CA TYR A 101 5.81 8.82 -0.53
C TYR A 101 4.55 8.72 -1.41
N ASN A 102 3.73 9.79 -1.46
CA ASN A 102 2.50 9.79 -2.24
C ASN A 102 2.77 9.62 -3.73
N GLN A 103 3.78 10.32 -4.27
CA GLN A 103 4.24 10.14 -5.64
C GLN A 103 4.62 8.68 -5.94
N ALA A 104 5.37 8.04 -5.04
CA ALA A 104 5.80 6.66 -5.24
C ALA A 104 4.63 5.67 -5.15
N LYS A 105 3.66 5.88 -4.24
CA LYS A 105 2.45 5.08 -4.14
C LYS A 105 1.55 5.25 -5.36
N TRP A 106 1.41 6.48 -5.85
CA TRP A 106 0.67 6.76 -7.08
C TRP A 106 1.27 6.02 -8.29
N VAL A 107 2.59 6.12 -8.51
CA VAL A 107 3.27 5.39 -9.60
C VAL A 107 3.12 3.88 -9.45
N ALA A 108 3.29 3.36 -8.23
CA ALA A 108 3.14 1.93 -7.96
C ALA A 108 1.72 1.42 -8.24
N GLU A 109 0.69 2.19 -7.88
CA GLU A 109 -0.70 1.84 -8.19
C GLU A 109 -0.97 1.89 -9.70
N ARG A 110 -0.42 2.87 -10.43
CA ARG A 110 -0.52 2.89 -11.91
C ARG A 110 0.11 1.66 -12.55
N LEU A 111 1.22 1.18 -12.05
CA LEU A 111 1.83 -0.08 -12.53
C LEU A 111 0.89 -1.28 -12.30
N MET A 112 0.25 -1.35 -11.14
CA MET A 112 -0.75 -2.39 -10.83
C MET A 112 -1.97 -2.30 -11.76
N TRP A 113 -2.48 -1.08 -12.04
CA TRP A 113 -3.53 -0.88 -13.02
C TRP A 113 -3.13 -1.37 -14.41
N TYR A 114 -1.94 -1.01 -14.90
CA TYR A 114 -1.47 -1.47 -16.21
C TYR A 114 -1.30 -2.99 -16.28
N ALA A 115 -0.86 -3.62 -15.20
CA ALA A 115 -0.78 -5.07 -15.11
C ALA A 115 -2.17 -5.73 -15.11
N SER A 116 -3.12 -5.17 -14.35
CA SER A 116 -4.51 -5.65 -14.29
C SER A 116 -5.19 -5.55 -15.65
N LEU A 117 -5.06 -4.42 -16.37
CA LEU A 117 -5.59 -4.25 -17.72
C LEU A 117 -4.99 -5.22 -18.74
N ARG A 118 -3.83 -5.82 -18.44
CA ARG A 118 -3.19 -6.87 -19.26
C ARG A 118 -3.51 -8.29 -18.79
N GLY A 119 -4.45 -8.44 -17.87
CA GLY A 119 -4.98 -9.73 -17.44
C GLY A 119 -4.35 -10.31 -16.17
N LEU A 120 -3.46 -9.59 -15.46
CA LEU A 120 -3.03 -10.03 -14.14
C LEU A 120 -4.20 -9.84 -13.15
N PRO A 121 -4.64 -10.90 -12.44
CA PRO A 121 -5.75 -10.80 -11.49
C PRO A 121 -5.31 -10.05 -10.23
N ILE A 122 -5.64 -8.76 -10.17
CA ILE A 122 -5.27 -7.85 -9.09
C ILE A 122 -6.53 -7.29 -8.43
N CYS A 123 -6.53 -7.24 -7.10
CA CYS A 123 -7.44 -6.42 -6.32
C CYS A 123 -6.62 -5.36 -5.56
N MET A 124 -7.10 -4.12 -5.49
CA MET A 124 -6.38 -3.00 -4.89
C MET A 124 -7.15 -2.43 -3.72
N PHE A 125 -6.43 -2.06 -2.66
CA PHE A 125 -6.99 -1.49 -1.44
C PHE A 125 -6.30 -0.17 -1.13
N ARG A 126 -7.07 0.89 -0.90
CA ARG A 126 -6.59 2.23 -0.56
C ARG A 126 -6.96 2.55 0.88
N PRO A 127 -6.21 2.02 1.86
CA PRO A 127 -6.46 2.41 3.24
C PRO A 127 -6.07 3.87 3.47
N GLY A 128 -6.72 4.47 4.46
CA GLY A 128 -6.25 5.68 5.11
C GLY A 128 -5.10 5.38 6.08
N ASN A 129 -5.07 6.06 7.22
CA ASN A 129 -4.09 5.75 8.25
C ASN A 129 -4.46 4.43 8.94
N ILE A 130 -3.57 3.45 8.86
CA ILE A 130 -3.78 2.15 9.50
C ILE A 130 -3.39 2.28 10.98
N GLY A 131 -4.37 2.14 11.84
CA GLY A 131 -4.24 2.32 13.27
C GLY A 131 -3.96 1.03 14.04
N HIS A 132 -4.27 1.09 15.33
CA HIS A 132 -4.12 -0.01 16.26
C HIS A 132 -5.15 -1.12 16.04
N HIS A 133 -4.85 -2.30 16.55
CA HIS A 133 -5.80 -3.41 16.63
C HIS A 133 -6.94 -3.04 17.58
N SER A 134 -8.20 -3.17 17.13
CA SER A 134 -9.39 -2.66 17.83
C SER A 134 -9.60 -3.21 19.25
N VAL A 135 -9.16 -4.46 19.49
CA VAL A 135 -9.36 -5.15 20.78
C VAL A 135 -8.11 -5.08 21.66
N THR A 136 -6.92 -5.33 21.09
CA THR A 136 -5.69 -5.46 21.87
C THR A 136 -4.91 -4.15 22.02
N GLY A 137 -5.22 -3.14 21.20
CA GLY A 137 -4.47 -1.87 21.17
C GLY A 137 -3.06 -1.97 20.60
N VAL A 138 -2.63 -3.14 20.12
CA VAL A 138 -1.30 -3.31 19.52
C VAL A 138 -1.20 -2.48 18.25
N VAL A 139 -0.11 -1.75 18.10
CA VAL A 139 0.15 -0.85 16.98
C VAL A 139 1.62 -0.92 16.57
N ASN A 140 1.92 -0.58 15.32
CA ASN A 140 3.30 -0.36 14.90
C ASN A 140 3.91 0.80 15.72
N PRO A 141 4.98 0.57 16.50
CA PRO A 141 5.57 1.60 17.35
C PRO A 141 6.13 2.81 16.57
N ASN A 142 6.39 2.64 15.28
CA ASN A 142 6.90 3.67 14.37
C ASN A 142 5.80 4.31 13.52
N ASP A 143 4.52 4.01 13.80
CA ASP A 143 3.42 4.66 13.12
C ASP A 143 3.38 6.17 13.42
N PHE A 144 3.20 6.97 12.36
CA PHE A 144 3.28 8.43 12.44
C PHE A 144 2.27 9.04 13.42
N GLN A 145 1.00 8.61 13.35
CA GLN A 145 -0.04 9.14 14.24
C GLN A 145 0.19 8.71 15.69
N THR A 146 0.61 7.48 15.90
CA THR A 146 1.00 6.97 17.22
C THR A 146 2.16 7.76 17.81
N LEU A 147 3.15 8.11 17.00
CA LEU A 147 4.29 8.95 17.44
C LEU A 147 3.84 10.35 17.83
N ILE A 148 2.92 10.97 17.07
CA ILE A 148 2.35 12.29 17.42
C ILE A 148 1.59 12.21 18.75
N ILE A 149 0.70 11.22 18.93
CA ILE A 149 -0.05 11.06 20.18
C ILE A 149 0.93 10.92 21.36
N LYS A 150 1.93 10.06 21.23
CA LYS A 150 2.96 9.89 22.29
C LYS A 150 3.72 11.18 22.57
N ALA A 151 4.07 11.94 21.54
CA ALA A 151 4.73 13.24 21.71
C ALA A 151 3.81 14.23 22.45
N CYS A 152 2.56 14.39 22.04
CA CYS A 152 1.58 15.25 22.69
C CYS A 152 1.40 14.91 24.17
N LEU A 153 1.29 13.63 24.50
CA LEU A 153 1.17 13.16 25.90
C LEU A 153 2.42 13.50 26.72
N ARG A 154 3.62 13.39 26.14
CA ARG A 154 4.88 13.68 26.83
C ARG A 154 5.09 15.17 27.10
N ILE A 155 4.70 16.03 26.17
CA ILE A 155 4.89 17.48 26.28
C ILE A 155 3.68 18.19 26.95
N GLY A 156 2.57 17.47 27.16
CA GLY A 156 1.35 18.00 27.77
C GLY A 156 0.56 18.97 26.90
N CYS A 157 0.78 18.98 25.57
CA CYS A 157 0.04 19.82 24.63
C CYS A 157 -0.12 19.13 23.27
N ALA A 158 -1.13 19.55 22.50
CA ALA A 158 -1.39 19.06 21.14
C ALA A 158 -1.45 20.24 20.16
N PRO A 159 -1.07 20.03 18.88
CA PRO A 159 -1.17 21.07 17.88
C PRO A 159 -2.64 21.39 17.59
N ILE A 160 -2.94 22.66 17.29
CA ILE A 160 -4.21 23.06 16.71
C ILE A 160 -4.06 22.94 15.20
N ALA A 161 -4.74 21.94 14.61
CA ALA A 161 -4.68 21.64 13.17
C ALA A 161 -6.12 21.52 12.62
N PRO A 162 -6.81 22.64 12.37
CA PRO A 162 -8.25 22.65 12.05
C PRO A 162 -8.60 21.92 10.75
N ASN A 163 -7.64 21.81 9.82
CA ASN A 163 -7.84 21.15 8.52
C ASN A 163 -7.27 19.71 8.49
N TRP A 164 -6.82 19.19 9.62
CA TRP A 164 -6.30 17.83 9.68
C TRP A 164 -7.36 16.87 10.19
N LEU A 165 -7.86 16.03 9.31
CA LEU A 165 -8.75 14.95 9.67
C LEU A 165 -7.91 13.83 10.32
N PHE A 166 -8.16 13.58 11.60
CA PHE A 166 -7.54 12.51 12.35
C PHE A 166 -8.35 11.22 12.14
N GLU A 167 -8.01 10.46 11.12
CA GLU A 167 -8.65 9.20 10.75
C GLU A 167 -7.70 8.04 11.06
N MET A 168 -8.22 6.95 11.64
CA MET A 168 -7.46 5.73 11.92
C MET A 168 -8.34 4.49 11.69
N THR A 169 -8.07 3.76 10.61
CA THR A 169 -8.74 2.48 10.35
C THR A 169 -8.06 1.35 11.15
N PRO A 170 -8.79 0.57 11.97
CA PRO A 170 -8.21 -0.53 12.73
C PRO A 170 -7.56 -1.59 11.82
N VAL A 171 -6.33 -2.01 12.17
CA VAL A 171 -5.56 -2.96 11.35
C VAL A 171 -6.24 -4.33 11.21
N ASP A 172 -6.93 -4.80 12.24
CA ASP A 172 -7.66 -6.07 12.22
C ASP A 172 -8.90 -6.03 11.33
N PHE A 173 -9.60 -4.88 11.27
CA PHE A 173 -10.68 -4.66 10.30
C PHE A 173 -10.13 -4.72 8.87
N LEU A 174 -9.07 -3.98 8.58
CA LEU A 174 -8.45 -3.95 7.26
C LEU A 174 -7.97 -5.35 6.84
N ALA A 175 -7.23 -6.05 7.71
CA ALA A 175 -6.73 -7.39 7.44
C ALA A 175 -7.88 -8.38 7.16
N THR A 176 -8.96 -8.32 7.93
CA THR A 176 -10.14 -9.17 7.74
C THR A 176 -10.84 -8.87 6.42
N ALA A 177 -11.01 -7.59 6.06
CA ALA A 177 -11.63 -7.21 4.80
C ALA A 177 -10.80 -7.65 3.59
N VAL A 178 -9.49 -7.37 3.60
CA VAL A 178 -8.57 -7.77 2.52
C VAL A 178 -8.56 -9.29 2.32
N THR A 179 -8.50 -10.08 3.39
CA THR A 179 -8.49 -11.54 3.29
C THR A 179 -9.82 -12.10 2.77
N LYS A 180 -10.96 -11.56 3.21
CA LYS A 180 -12.27 -11.99 2.70
C LYS A 180 -12.49 -11.66 1.23
N ILE A 181 -12.03 -10.48 0.79
CA ILE A 181 -12.12 -10.06 -0.61
C ILE A 181 -11.18 -10.92 -1.48
N ALA A 182 -10.02 -11.31 -0.96
CA ALA A 182 -9.05 -12.15 -1.67
C ALA A 182 -9.60 -13.54 -2.05
N ASP A 183 -10.57 -14.05 -1.31
CA ASP A 183 -11.16 -15.37 -1.54
C ASP A 183 -12.18 -15.39 -2.69
N ASP A 184 -12.61 -14.24 -3.21
CA ASP A 184 -13.63 -14.14 -4.27
C ASP A 184 -13.04 -13.52 -5.55
N PRO A 185 -12.92 -14.33 -6.66
CA PRO A 185 -12.42 -13.83 -7.93
C PRO A 185 -13.24 -12.71 -8.58
N SER A 186 -14.49 -12.50 -8.16
CA SER A 186 -15.35 -11.42 -8.68
C SER A 186 -14.82 -10.02 -8.32
N HIS A 187 -13.85 -9.94 -7.40
CA HIS A 187 -13.20 -8.72 -6.97
C HIS A 187 -11.94 -8.35 -7.80
N PHE A 188 -11.47 -9.21 -8.69
CA PHE A 188 -10.33 -8.88 -9.54
C PHE A 188 -10.65 -7.72 -10.49
N GLY A 189 -9.69 -6.83 -10.67
CA GLY A 189 -9.84 -5.59 -11.44
C GLY A 189 -10.55 -4.47 -10.68
N LYS A 190 -10.89 -4.67 -9.40
CA LYS A 190 -11.53 -3.66 -8.56
C LYS A 190 -10.55 -3.02 -7.58
N VAL A 191 -10.91 -1.82 -7.14
CA VAL A 191 -10.24 -1.09 -6.07
C VAL A 191 -11.23 -0.76 -4.97
N TYR A 192 -10.77 -0.65 -3.75
CA TYR A 192 -11.57 -0.37 -2.55
C TYR A 192 -10.92 0.73 -1.72
N ASN A 193 -11.66 1.81 -1.47
CA ASN A 193 -11.27 2.81 -0.51
C ASN A 193 -11.60 2.28 0.90
N MET A 194 -10.56 2.06 1.71
CA MET A 194 -10.66 1.43 3.02
C MET A 194 -10.43 2.47 4.12
N VAL A 195 -11.33 3.42 4.19
CA VAL A 195 -11.33 4.52 5.17
C VAL A 195 -12.58 4.43 6.04
N GLN A 196 -12.49 4.93 7.27
CA GLN A 196 -13.58 4.90 8.25
C GLN A 196 -13.91 6.33 8.69
#